data_fdf0c9c4f92cdab6d28f2106f1584f96
#
_entry.id   fdf0c9c4f92cdab6d28f2106f1584f96
#
_cell.length_a   1.000
_cell.length_b   1.000
_cell.length_c   1.000
_cell.angle_alpha   90.00
_cell.angle_beta   90.00
_cell.angle_gamma   90.00
#
_symmetry.space_group_name_H-M   'P 1'
#
loop_
_entity.id
_entity.type
_entity.pdbx_description
1 polymer ?
#
loop_
_entity_poly.entity_id
_entity_poly.type
_entity_poly.pdbx_seq_one_letter_code
_entity_poly.pdbx_strand_id
1 'polypeptide(L)'
;ISFNVSPANATVIVDDEPWTVDEFGHAERLCNFGEYSYRIEAPQYHSTAGKIKLNNSKDRYDVNISLKPAFGWLAVDDNETTRGAQLYIDNIRVGKLPMIEKPVVESGLHKVKITKELYKMYEKEINIVDSVTFNLVAHLEANFATTQLIAGEGVEIWIDDEYKGKGTWNGPLVNGEYKVTCKKENH
;
A
#
# COMPACT_ATOMS: atom_id res chain seq x y z
N ILE A 1 -38.67 -1.92 -11.10
CA ILE A 1 -37.29 -1.72 -11.53
C ILE A 1 -36.46 -2.82 -10.90
N SER A 2 -35.53 -3.40 -11.65
CA SER A 2 -34.58 -4.40 -11.20
C SER A 2 -33.16 -3.92 -11.51
N PHE A 3 -32.31 -3.88 -10.52
CA PHE A 3 -30.89 -3.60 -10.67
C PHE A 3 -30.08 -4.89 -10.48
N ASN A 4 -29.09 -5.10 -11.35
CA ASN A 4 -28.05 -6.08 -11.19
C ASN A 4 -26.72 -5.33 -11.17
N VAL A 5 -26.05 -5.31 -10.02
CA VAL A 5 -24.86 -4.50 -9.80
C VAL A 5 -23.64 -5.36 -9.49
N SER A 6 -22.50 -4.92 -9.94
CA SER A 6 -21.20 -5.51 -9.62
C SER A 6 -20.24 -4.37 -9.20
N PRO A 7 -19.53 -4.51 -8.06
CA PRO A 7 -19.50 -5.65 -7.15
C PRO A 7 -20.83 -5.81 -6.37
N ALA A 8 -21.09 -7.01 -5.84
CA ALA A 8 -22.35 -7.33 -5.16
C ALA A 8 -22.56 -6.53 -3.85
N ASN A 9 -21.49 -5.99 -3.25
CA ASN A 9 -21.53 -5.12 -2.07
C ASN A 9 -21.80 -3.64 -2.42
N ALA A 10 -22.21 -3.35 -3.67
CA ALA A 10 -22.57 -1.99 -4.04
C ALA A 10 -23.87 -1.55 -3.37
N THR A 11 -23.99 -0.26 -3.10
CA THR A 11 -25.22 0.37 -2.63
C THR A 11 -25.96 0.95 -3.82
N VAL A 12 -27.23 0.59 -3.96
CA VAL A 12 -28.17 1.16 -4.96
C VAL A 12 -29.02 2.20 -4.26
N ILE A 13 -29.00 3.44 -4.75
CA ILE A 13 -29.79 4.56 -4.23
C ILE A 13 -30.70 5.05 -5.34
N VAL A 14 -32.00 5.09 -5.12
CA VAL A 14 -32.99 5.55 -6.09
C VAL A 14 -33.82 6.68 -5.47
N ASP A 15 -33.83 7.88 -6.09
CA ASP A 15 -34.45 9.11 -5.60
C ASP A 15 -34.06 9.37 -4.12
N ASP A 16 -32.74 9.27 -3.83
CA ASP A 16 -32.12 9.43 -2.52
C ASP A 16 -32.51 8.39 -1.46
N GLU A 17 -33.29 7.36 -1.83
CA GLU A 17 -33.58 6.22 -0.96
C GLU A 17 -32.67 5.01 -1.25
N PRO A 18 -31.98 4.44 -0.23
CA PRO A 18 -31.22 3.22 -0.43
C PRO A 18 -32.14 2.01 -0.60
N TRP A 19 -31.80 1.17 -1.59
CA TRP A 19 -32.47 -0.10 -1.82
C TRP A 19 -31.65 -1.25 -1.24
N THR A 20 -32.34 -2.27 -0.72
CA THR A 20 -31.68 -3.48 -0.26
C THR A 20 -31.14 -4.25 -1.45
N VAL A 21 -29.84 -4.50 -1.46
CA VAL A 21 -29.13 -5.33 -2.43
C VAL A 21 -28.87 -6.69 -1.77
N ASP A 22 -29.14 -7.77 -2.49
CA ASP A 22 -28.85 -9.12 -2.00
C ASP A 22 -27.36 -9.50 -2.19
N GLU A 23 -27.01 -10.70 -1.73
CA GLU A 23 -25.62 -11.22 -1.80
C GLU A 23 -25.10 -11.43 -3.23
N PHE A 24 -25.99 -11.44 -4.22
CA PHE A 24 -25.66 -11.58 -5.65
C PHE A 24 -25.60 -10.24 -6.39
N GLY A 25 -25.85 -9.11 -5.70
CA GLY A 25 -25.88 -7.79 -6.31
C GLY A 25 -27.19 -7.44 -6.98
N HIS A 26 -28.30 -8.07 -6.56
CA HIS A 26 -29.61 -7.82 -7.11
C HIS A 26 -30.48 -7.01 -6.16
N ALA A 27 -31.17 -5.99 -6.69
CA ALA A 27 -32.16 -5.18 -5.97
C ALA A 27 -33.37 -4.96 -6.83
N GLU A 28 -34.59 -5.23 -6.34
CA GLU A 28 -35.82 -5.09 -7.08
C GLU A 28 -36.90 -4.44 -6.24
N ARG A 29 -37.69 -3.56 -6.86
CA ARG A 29 -38.87 -2.92 -6.25
C ARG A 29 -39.94 -2.60 -7.31
N LEU A 30 -41.19 -2.78 -6.93
CA LEU A 30 -42.32 -2.27 -7.73
C LEU A 30 -42.38 -0.75 -7.60
N CYS A 31 -42.43 -0.07 -8.73
CA CYS A 31 -42.49 1.38 -8.82
C CYS A 31 -43.64 1.83 -9.73
N ASN A 32 -44.22 2.99 -9.44
CA ASN A 32 -45.21 3.62 -10.30
C ASN A 32 -44.57 4.12 -11.60
N PHE A 33 -45.40 4.45 -12.60
CA PHE A 33 -44.90 5.15 -13.78
C PHE A 33 -44.36 6.52 -13.40
N GLY A 34 -43.20 6.89 -13.95
CA GLY A 34 -42.51 8.13 -13.62
C GLY A 34 -41.05 8.11 -14.06
N GLU A 35 -40.35 9.15 -13.73
CA GLU A 35 -38.88 9.26 -13.88
C GLU A 35 -38.20 9.09 -12.54
N TYR A 36 -37.21 8.24 -12.49
CA TYR A 36 -36.40 7.90 -11.30
C TYR A 36 -34.96 8.20 -11.58
N SER A 37 -34.29 8.88 -10.65
CA SER A 37 -32.83 9.02 -10.64
C SER A 37 -32.21 7.92 -9.80
N TYR A 38 -31.09 7.39 -10.24
CA TYR A 38 -30.37 6.41 -9.46
C TYR A 38 -28.88 6.77 -9.34
N ARG A 39 -28.26 6.35 -8.25
CA ARG A 39 -26.82 6.36 -8.01
C ARG A 39 -26.41 5.01 -7.43
N ILE A 40 -25.28 4.49 -7.94
CA ILE A 40 -24.72 3.23 -7.49
C ILE A 40 -23.28 3.49 -7.07
N GLU A 41 -22.92 3.06 -5.89
CA GLU A 41 -21.60 3.28 -5.29
C GLU A 41 -21.12 2.05 -4.51
N ALA A 42 -19.81 1.83 -4.51
CA ALA A 42 -19.15 0.81 -3.69
C ALA A 42 -17.78 1.33 -3.24
N PRO A 43 -17.28 0.89 -2.07
CA PRO A 43 -15.93 1.22 -1.64
C PRO A 43 -14.90 0.81 -2.69
N GLN A 44 -13.92 1.65 -2.95
CA GLN A 44 -12.85 1.44 -3.95
C GLN A 44 -13.35 1.32 -5.41
N TYR A 45 -14.55 1.81 -5.73
CA TYR A 45 -15.08 1.85 -7.09
C TYR A 45 -15.57 3.25 -7.43
N HIS A 46 -15.51 3.60 -8.71
CA HIS A 46 -16.11 4.82 -9.20
C HIS A 46 -17.63 4.70 -9.15
N SER A 47 -18.29 5.66 -8.51
CA SER A 47 -19.75 5.72 -8.51
C SER A 47 -20.30 6.02 -9.91
N THR A 48 -21.53 5.56 -10.18
CA THR A 48 -22.25 5.90 -11.40
C THR A 48 -23.65 6.37 -11.06
N ALA A 49 -24.23 7.20 -11.92
CA ALA A 49 -25.59 7.72 -11.77
C ALA A 49 -26.29 7.73 -13.11
N GLY A 50 -27.62 7.67 -13.09
CA GLY A 50 -28.43 7.71 -14.26
C GLY A 50 -29.91 7.99 -13.96
N LYS A 51 -30.74 7.93 -14.99
CA LYS A 51 -32.18 8.08 -14.89
C LYS A 51 -32.89 6.98 -15.62
N ILE A 52 -34.04 6.58 -15.11
CA ILE A 52 -34.96 5.60 -15.73
C ILE A 52 -36.33 6.23 -15.83
N LYS A 53 -36.93 6.14 -17.00
CA LYS A 53 -38.32 6.56 -17.21
C LYS A 53 -39.21 5.33 -17.37
N LEU A 54 -40.06 5.08 -16.39
CA LEU A 54 -41.07 4.02 -16.43
C LEU A 54 -42.33 4.49 -17.14
N ASN A 55 -42.79 3.66 -18.04
CA ASN A 55 -44.06 3.85 -18.75
C ASN A 55 -44.66 2.47 -19.08
N ASN A 56 -45.81 2.45 -19.71
CA ASN A 56 -46.54 1.23 -20.07
C ASN A 56 -45.97 0.45 -21.27
N SER A 57 -44.75 0.78 -21.74
CA SER A 57 -44.13 0.08 -22.88
C SER A 57 -43.45 -1.23 -22.50
N LYS A 58 -43.18 -1.44 -21.21
CA LYS A 58 -42.50 -2.63 -20.67
C LYS A 58 -43.05 -2.98 -19.30
N ASP A 59 -43.14 -4.28 -19.03
CA ASP A 59 -43.54 -4.81 -17.73
C ASP A 59 -42.38 -4.82 -16.71
N ARG A 60 -41.13 -4.83 -17.20
CA ARG A 60 -39.92 -4.85 -16.39
C ARG A 60 -38.83 -3.94 -16.95
N TYR A 61 -38.13 -3.26 -16.09
CA TYR A 61 -37.01 -2.40 -16.41
C TYR A 61 -35.77 -2.90 -15.67
N ASP A 62 -34.86 -3.54 -16.42
CA ASP A 62 -33.61 -4.11 -15.90
C ASP A 62 -32.45 -3.14 -16.15
N VAL A 63 -31.69 -2.86 -15.10
CA VAL A 63 -30.51 -2.00 -15.11
C VAL A 63 -29.30 -2.83 -14.67
N ASN A 64 -28.39 -3.11 -15.61
CA ASN A 64 -27.19 -3.88 -15.35
C ASN A 64 -26.00 -2.93 -15.29
N ILE A 65 -25.36 -2.83 -14.13
CA ILE A 65 -24.24 -1.91 -13.88
C ILE A 65 -23.06 -2.68 -13.31
N SER A 66 -21.92 -2.56 -13.97
CA SER A 66 -20.63 -2.96 -13.43
C SER A 66 -19.81 -1.72 -13.14
N LEU A 67 -19.55 -1.45 -11.85
CA LEU A 67 -18.73 -0.32 -11.44
C LEU A 67 -17.27 -0.55 -11.85
N LYS A 68 -16.61 0.53 -12.22
CA LYS A 68 -15.17 0.48 -12.53
C LYS A 68 -14.36 0.56 -11.24
N PRO A 69 -13.36 -0.29 -11.03
CA PRO A 69 -12.44 -0.16 -9.90
C PRO A 69 -11.80 1.23 -9.89
N ALA A 70 -11.68 1.81 -8.71
CA ALA A 70 -10.93 3.04 -8.44
C ALA A 70 -9.64 2.71 -7.69
N PHE A 71 -8.97 1.63 -8.07
CA PHE A 71 -7.73 1.14 -7.48
C PHE A 71 -6.87 0.40 -8.49
N GLY A 72 -5.59 0.28 -8.17
CA GLY A 72 -4.62 -0.59 -8.83
C GLY A 72 -3.78 -1.34 -7.82
N TRP A 73 -2.65 -1.87 -8.26
CA TRP A 73 -1.72 -2.63 -7.42
C TRP A 73 -0.32 -2.05 -7.49
N LEU A 74 0.41 -2.15 -6.39
CA LEU A 74 1.83 -1.83 -6.36
C LEU A 74 2.65 -3.13 -6.30
N ALA A 75 3.58 -3.29 -7.24
CA ALA A 75 4.63 -4.29 -7.18
C ALA A 75 5.97 -3.59 -6.97
N VAL A 76 6.74 -4.03 -5.98
CA VAL A 76 8.10 -3.53 -5.75
C VAL A 76 9.08 -4.60 -6.20
N ASP A 77 10.10 -4.19 -6.97
CA ASP A 77 11.14 -5.07 -7.45
C ASP A 77 11.89 -5.76 -6.31
N ASP A 78 12.06 -7.09 -6.42
CA ASP A 78 12.80 -7.88 -5.44
C ASP A 78 14.29 -7.93 -5.80
N ASN A 79 15.08 -7.17 -5.07
CA ASN A 79 16.53 -7.15 -5.21
C ASN A 79 17.21 -7.13 -3.83
N GLU A 80 18.54 -7.28 -3.79
CA GLU A 80 19.31 -7.36 -2.54
C GLU A 80 19.11 -6.16 -1.62
N THR A 81 18.87 -4.98 -2.17
CA THR A 81 18.71 -3.77 -1.39
C THR A 81 17.30 -3.67 -0.80
N THR A 82 16.26 -4.14 -1.53
CA THR A 82 14.86 -4.07 -1.08
C THR A 82 14.46 -5.23 -0.18
N ARG A 83 15.13 -6.39 -0.25
CA ARG A 83 14.84 -7.53 0.63
C ARG A 83 14.97 -7.18 2.10
N GLY A 84 13.92 -7.47 2.85
CA GLY A 84 13.85 -7.18 4.27
C GLY A 84 13.49 -5.74 4.63
N ALA A 85 13.35 -4.85 3.65
CA ALA A 85 12.93 -3.47 3.85
C ALA A 85 11.44 -3.36 4.24
N GLN A 86 11.08 -2.27 4.89
CA GLN A 86 9.70 -1.93 5.22
C GLN A 86 9.13 -1.01 4.14
N LEU A 87 7.94 -1.34 3.65
CA LEU A 87 7.18 -0.56 2.67
C LEU A 87 6.12 0.28 3.37
N TYR A 88 6.03 1.55 2.99
CA TYR A 88 4.99 2.48 3.40
C TYR A 88 4.37 3.13 2.17
N ILE A 89 3.06 3.36 2.21
CA ILE A 89 2.31 4.15 1.24
C ILE A 89 1.60 5.25 2.03
N ASP A 90 1.80 6.51 1.65
CA ASP A 90 1.25 7.69 2.32
C ASP A 90 1.49 7.69 3.85
N ASN A 91 2.71 7.27 4.24
CA ASN A 91 3.16 7.07 5.61
C ASN A 91 2.47 5.92 6.39
N ILE A 92 1.57 5.18 5.77
CA ILE A 92 0.95 3.98 6.36
C ILE A 92 1.86 2.78 6.06
N ARG A 93 2.22 2.04 7.11
CA ARG A 93 3.02 0.82 6.94
C ARG A 93 2.18 -0.26 6.26
N VAL A 94 2.65 -0.73 5.11
CA VAL A 94 1.99 -1.78 4.32
C VAL A 94 2.54 -3.17 4.66
N GLY A 95 3.87 -3.31 4.74
CA GLY A 95 4.47 -4.60 5.03
C GLY A 95 5.99 -4.64 4.83
N LYS A 96 6.52 -5.86 4.86
CA LYS A 96 7.96 -6.14 4.64
C LYS A 96 8.15 -6.73 3.24
N LEU A 97 9.16 -6.25 2.53
CA LEU A 97 9.53 -6.73 1.20
C LEU A 97 10.39 -8.01 1.26
N PRO A 98 10.29 -8.93 0.28
CA PRO A 98 9.26 -8.94 -0.76
C PRO A 98 7.89 -9.33 -0.21
N MET A 99 6.82 -8.80 -0.80
CA MET A 99 5.45 -9.13 -0.43
C MET A 99 4.92 -10.29 -1.29
N ILE A 100 4.17 -11.20 -0.69
CA ILE A 100 3.53 -12.33 -1.40
C ILE A 100 2.40 -11.80 -2.28
N GLU A 101 1.56 -10.92 -1.71
CA GLU A 101 0.46 -10.29 -2.44
C GLU A 101 0.79 -8.82 -2.71
N LYS A 102 0.42 -8.36 -3.89
CA LYS A 102 0.57 -6.95 -4.25
C LYS A 102 -0.47 -6.13 -3.48
N PRO A 103 -0.06 -5.10 -2.72
CA PRO A 103 -1.02 -4.25 -2.04
C PRO A 103 -1.93 -3.56 -3.05
N VAL A 104 -3.22 -3.52 -2.72
CA VAL A 104 -4.23 -2.71 -3.39
C VAL A 104 -4.05 -1.26 -2.93
N VAL A 105 -4.01 -0.35 -3.88
CA VAL A 105 -3.82 1.08 -3.64
C VAL A 105 -4.87 1.84 -4.44
N GLU A 106 -5.51 2.84 -3.85
CA GLU A 106 -6.46 3.71 -4.56
C GLU A 106 -5.79 4.34 -5.78
N SER A 107 -6.60 4.68 -6.79
CA SER A 107 -6.08 5.35 -7.97
C SER A 107 -5.75 6.80 -7.67
N GLY A 108 -4.63 7.28 -8.19
CA GLY A 108 -4.14 8.63 -7.98
C GLY A 108 -2.68 8.70 -7.58
N LEU A 109 -2.28 9.87 -7.08
CA LEU A 109 -0.91 10.13 -6.64
C LEU A 109 -0.71 9.64 -5.20
N HIS A 110 0.34 8.84 -5.00
CA HIS A 110 0.72 8.29 -3.71
C HIS A 110 2.21 8.44 -3.46
N LYS A 111 2.58 8.62 -2.21
CA LYS A 111 3.98 8.69 -1.79
C LYS A 111 4.43 7.33 -1.25
N VAL A 112 5.31 6.67 -1.97
CA VAL A 112 5.94 5.42 -1.52
C VAL A 112 7.22 5.74 -0.76
N LYS A 113 7.39 5.11 0.41
CA LYS A 113 8.60 5.16 1.21
C LYS A 113 9.07 3.73 1.51
N ILE A 114 10.37 3.50 1.36
CA ILE A 114 10.99 2.22 1.69
C ILE A 114 12.14 2.49 2.65
N THR A 115 12.13 1.79 3.80
CA THR A 115 13.14 1.94 4.84
C THR A 115 13.79 0.59 5.15
N LYS A 116 15.10 0.61 5.34
CA LYS A 116 15.90 -0.55 5.76
C LYS A 116 17.05 -0.07 6.64
N GLU A 117 17.34 -0.82 7.69
CA GLU A 117 18.48 -0.53 8.55
C GLU A 117 19.77 -0.46 7.73
N LEU A 118 20.66 0.47 8.03
CA LEU A 118 21.92 0.73 7.33
C LEU A 118 21.78 1.31 5.92
N TYR A 119 20.57 1.61 5.45
CA TYR A 119 20.34 2.21 4.13
C TYR A 119 19.69 3.58 4.27
N LYS A 120 19.91 4.44 3.29
CA LYS A 120 19.17 5.69 3.17
C LYS A 120 17.72 5.38 2.84
N MET A 121 16.81 6.17 3.41
CA MET A 121 15.39 6.08 3.09
C MET A 121 15.17 6.39 1.62
N TYR A 122 14.42 5.52 0.94
CA TYR A 122 13.96 5.74 -0.43
C TYR A 122 12.55 6.33 -0.39
N GLU A 123 12.34 7.41 -1.15
CA GLU A 123 11.00 8.00 -1.34
C GLU A 123 10.76 8.25 -2.82
N LYS A 124 9.52 7.99 -3.25
CA LYS A 124 9.08 8.28 -4.62
C LYS A 124 7.58 8.54 -4.64
N GLU A 125 7.19 9.54 -5.41
CA GLU A 125 5.79 9.75 -5.79
C GLU A 125 5.46 8.86 -6.99
N ILE A 126 4.34 8.16 -6.94
CA ILE A 126 3.84 7.28 -7.99
C ILE A 126 2.39 7.63 -8.31
N ASN A 127 1.95 7.34 -9.52
CA ASN A 127 0.56 7.47 -9.92
C ASN A 127 -0.03 6.08 -10.19
N ILE A 128 -1.01 5.68 -9.38
CA ILE A 128 -1.74 4.42 -9.54
C ILE A 128 -2.90 4.64 -10.50
N VAL A 129 -3.02 3.74 -11.46
CA VAL A 129 -4.07 3.76 -12.48
C VAL A 129 -5.03 2.60 -12.24
N ASP A 130 -6.32 2.83 -12.49
CA ASP A 130 -7.39 1.85 -12.33
C ASP A 130 -7.05 0.52 -12.98
N SER A 131 -7.18 -0.55 -12.20
CA SER A 131 -6.97 -1.94 -12.64
C SER A 131 -5.56 -2.25 -13.20
N VAL A 132 -4.58 -1.38 -12.96
CA VAL A 132 -3.19 -1.56 -13.44
C VAL A 132 -2.25 -1.85 -12.29
N THR A 133 -1.26 -2.73 -12.51
CA THR A 133 -0.13 -2.90 -11.59
C THR A 133 0.96 -1.88 -11.90
N PHE A 134 1.27 -1.00 -10.93
CA PHE A 134 2.46 -0.15 -11.00
C PHE A 134 3.68 -0.96 -10.54
N ASN A 135 4.68 -1.10 -11.42
CA ASN A 135 5.93 -1.78 -11.09
C ASN A 135 6.98 -0.76 -10.66
N LEU A 136 7.32 -0.76 -9.38
CA LEU A 136 8.31 0.12 -8.79
C LEU A 136 9.67 -0.57 -8.75
N VAL A 137 10.61 -0.09 -9.53
CA VAL A 137 12.02 -0.44 -9.40
C VAL A 137 12.66 0.50 -8.39
N ALA A 138 13.12 -0.04 -7.26
CA ALA A 138 13.75 0.71 -6.19
C ALA A 138 15.11 0.09 -5.83
N HIS A 139 16.14 0.93 -5.76
CA HIS A 139 17.45 0.57 -5.24
C HIS A 139 17.77 1.45 -4.04
N LEU A 140 17.94 0.84 -2.87
CA LEU A 140 18.29 1.57 -1.66
C LEU A 140 19.80 1.82 -1.66
N GLU A 141 20.18 3.06 -1.37
CA GLU A 141 21.56 3.46 -1.24
C GLU A 141 22.08 3.10 0.16
N ALA A 142 23.20 2.38 0.22
CA ALA A 142 23.84 2.05 1.49
C ALA A 142 24.26 3.33 2.22
N ASN A 143 23.97 3.39 3.52
CA ASN A 143 24.37 4.47 4.42
C ASN A 143 25.36 3.97 5.48
N PHE A 144 26.22 3.03 5.12
CA PHE A 144 27.20 2.44 6.01
C PHE A 144 28.50 2.12 5.28
N ALA A 145 29.57 1.99 6.05
CA ALA A 145 30.83 1.41 5.61
C ALA A 145 31.19 0.23 6.52
N THR A 146 31.71 -0.83 5.93
CA THR A 146 32.30 -1.91 6.72
C THR A 146 33.59 -1.39 7.34
N THR A 147 33.64 -1.37 8.67
CA THR A 147 34.76 -0.83 9.44
C THR A 147 35.48 -1.94 10.19
N GLN A 148 36.79 -1.95 10.15
CA GLN A 148 37.62 -2.81 10.96
C GLN A 148 38.34 -1.98 12.00
N LEU A 149 38.21 -2.34 13.29
CA LEU A 149 38.97 -1.78 14.40
C LEU A 149 39.88 -2.87 14.95
N ILE A 150 41.18 -2.57 15.02
CA ILE A 150 42.19 -3.48 15.51
C ILE A 150 42.82 -2.85 16.75
N ALA A 151 42.69 -3.51 17.90
CA ALA A 151 43.33 -3.17 19.14
C ALA A 151 44.34 -4.28 19.52
N GLY A 152 45.20 -4.04 20.52
CA GLY A 152 46.11 -5.06 21.02
C GLY A 152 45.37 -6.24 21.66
N GLU A 153 46.06 -7.35 21.82
CA GLU A 153 45.54 -8.56 22.48
C GLU A 153 44.99 -8.24 23.88
N GLY A 154 43.75 -8.70 24.14
CA GLY A 154 43.04 -8.48 25.41
C GLY A 154 42.48 -7.08 25.61
N VAL A 155 42.68 -6.16 24.68
CA VAL A 155 42.11 -4.79 24.74
C VAL A 155 40.67 -4.80 24.33
N GLU A 156 39.79 -4.25 25.16
CA GLU A 156 38.37 -4.07 24.88
C GLU A 156 38.13 -2.90 23.92
N ILE A 157 37.25 -3.11 22.97
CA ILE A 157 36.81 -2.10 21.98
C ILE A 157 35.39 -1.69 22.33
N TRP A 158 35.17 -0.39 22.46
CA TRP A 158 33.88 0.24 22.72
C TRP A 158 33.60 1.31 21.65
N ILE A 159 32.41 1.36 21.14
CA ILE A 159 31.94 2.40 20.19
C ILE A 159 30.71 3.06 20.81
N ASP A 160 30.75 4.39 21.03
CA ASP A 160 29.69 5.18 21.69
C ASP A 160 29.22 4.54 23.02
N ASP A 161 30.21 4.13 23.84
CA ASP A 161 30.02 3.46 25.13
C ASP A 161 29.35 2.05 25.03
N GLU A 162 29.15 1.49 23.83
CA GLU A 162 28.70 0.11 23.61
C GLU A 162 29.90 -0.83 23.41
N TYR A 163 29.95 -1.91 24.18
CA TYR A 163 31.00 -2.94 24.08
C TYR A 163 30.87 -3.72 22.76
N LYS A 164 31.95 -3.78 21.99
CA LYS A 164 32.01 -4.46 20.69
C LYS A 164 32.86 -5.72 20.65
N GLY A 165 33.74 -5.95 21.64
CA GLY A 165 34.60 -7.12 21.70
C GLY A 165 36.03 -6.81 22.19
N LYS A 166 36.93 -7.81 22.08
CA LYS A 166 38.37 -7.67 22.44
C LYS A 166 39.23 -7.92 21.20
N GLY A 167 40.29 -7.15 21.08
CA GLY A 167 41.35 -7.32 20.06
C GLY A 167 40.96 -6.79 18.69
N THR A 168 39.92 -7.33 18.06
CA THR A 168 39.47 -6.92 16.72
C THR A 168 37.96 -6.89 16.67
N TRP A 169 37.42 -5.87 16.02
CA TRP A 169 36.02 -5.76 15.70
C TRP A 169 35.85 -5.45 14.21
N ASN A 170 34.90 -6.13 13.57
CA ASN A 170 34.51 -5.88 12.19
C ASN A 170 32.99 -5.72 12.15
N GLY A 171 32.51 -4.63 11.55
CA GLY A 171 31.08 -4.41 11.42
C GLY A 171 30.72 -3.18 10.59
N PRO A 172 29.45 -3.02 10.25
CA PRO A 172 28.98 -1.82 9.58
C PRO A 172 28.83 -0.67 10.57
N LEU A 173 29.32 0.50 10.20
CA LEU A 173 29.03 1.77 10.85
C LEU A 173 28.27 2.68 9.88
N VAL A 174 27.15 3.23 10.33
CA VAL A 174 26.38 4.22 9.57
C VAL A 174 27.22 5.49 9.41
N ASN A 175 26.99 6.26 8.38
CA ASN A 175 27.71 7.52 8.18
C ASN A 175 27.51 8.46 9.39
N GLY A 176 28.59 8.85 10.04
CA GLY A 176 28.58 9.66 11.26
C GLY A 176 29.92 9.73 11.97
N GLU A 177 29.95 10.43 13.09
CA GLU A 177 31.08 10.50 14.00
C GLU A 177 30.87 9.52 15.16
N TYR A 178 31.92 8.81 15.54
CA TYR A 178 31.88 7.78 16.58
C TYR A 178 32.99 8.00 17.58
N LYS A 179 32.68 7.83 18.86
CA LYS A 179 33.69 7.80 19.94
C LYS A 179 34.17 6.36 20.12
N VAL A 180 35.40 6.07 19.69
CA VAL A 180 36.02 4.76 19.92
C VAL A 180 36.85 4.83 21.20
N THR A 181 36.58 3.92 22.14
CA THR A 181 37.31 3.80 23.40
C THR A 181 37.93 2.40 23.49
N CYS A 182 39.21 2.34 23.79
CA CYS A 182 39.95 1.11 24.04
C CYS A 182 40.30 1.01 25.51
N LYS A 183 39.93 -0.10 26.18
CA LYS A 183 40.22 -0.35 27.60
C LYS A 183 41.01 -1.65 27.74
N LYS A 184 42.07 -1.62 28.57
CA LYS A 184 42.81 -2.81 28.94
C LYS A 184 42.73 -2.96 30.46
N GLU A 185 42.34 -4.15 30.93
CA GLU A 185 42.42 -4.46 32.34
C GLU A 185 43.89 -4.45 32.75
N ASN A 186 44.23 -3.63 33.74
CA ASN A 186 45.52 -3.67 34.40
C ASN A 186 45.50 -4.85 35.37
N HIS A 187 46.43 -5.75 35.22
CA HIS A 187 46.72 -6.79 36.21
C HIS A 187 47.44 -6.20 37.40
#